data_d681df5b0a520a7c4c56485b54ac12ef
#
_entry.id   d681df5b0a520a7c4c56485b54ac12ef
#
_cell.length_a   1.000
_cell.length_b   1.000
_cell.length_c   1.000
_cell.angle_alpha   90.00
_cell.angle_beta   90.00
_cell.angle_gamma   90.00
#
_symmetry.space_group_name_H-M   'P 1'
#
loop_
_entity.id
_entity.type
_entity.pdbx_description
1 polymer ?
#
loop_
_entity_poly.entity_id
_entity_poly.type
_entity_poly.pdbx_seq_one_letter_code
_entity_poly.pdbx_strand_id
1 'polypeptide(L)'
;MEMKENNNELVRQVAEQKYEFGFTTDVHTEIIEKGLNEDIVRLISKKKGEPEWMLDFRLKAFRYWQQQTEPRWGHVHVPPIDYQAISYYADPLAKKPQGDGKIDPELEKTFDKLGIPLEERLALSGNTAVDAIMDSVSVKTTFKEKLAEKGVIFCSIGEAIKEHSELVRQYLGTVVPYRDNFFAALNSAVFSDGSFVYIPKGVRCPMELSSYFRINARNTGQFERTLIIADDDAYVSYLEGCTAPMRDENQLHAAIVEIIVNDRAEVKYSTVQNWYPGDENGKGGVLNLVTKRGDLRGEVSKLSWTQVETGSAITWKYPSCILRGDNSTAEFYSVAVTNNYQEADTGTKMIHMGKNTKSTIISKGISAGHSQNSYRGLVRATSTADNARNYSSCDSLLLGSDCGAHTFPYMDVHNDTAVFEHEATTSKISEDQLFYCNQRGIPTEQAVGLIVNGYAKEVIKKLPMEFAVEAQKLLSVSLEGTVG
;
A
#
# COMPACT_ATOMS: atom_id res chain seq x y z
N MET A 1 3.29 -31.60 34.55
CA MET A 1 4.21 -31.88 33.42
C MET A 1 3.45 -32.06 32.12
N GLU A 2 2.38 -32.82 32.08
CA GLU A 2 1.51 -33.03 30.86
C GLU A 2 0.86 -31.70 30.33
N MET A 3 0.50 -30.76 31.17
CA MET A 3 -0.06 -29.47 30.68
C MET A 3 0.97 -28.56 29.98
N LYS A 4 2.26 -28.69 30.30
CA LYS A 4 3.32 -27.93 29.61
C LYS A 4 3.69 -28.56 28.25
N GLU A 5 3.62 -29.88 28.13
CA GLU A 5 3.88 -30.58 26.86
C GLU A 5 2.75 -30.33 25.84
N ASN A 6 1.49 -30.33 26.30
CA ASN A 6 0.32 -30.05 25.44
C ASN A 6 0.30 -28.60 24.94
N ASN A 7 0.72 -27.63 25.77
CA ASN A 7 0.87 -26.24 25.34
C ASN A 7 2.01 -26.06 24.31
N ASN A 8 3.13 -26.76 24.47
CA ASN A 8 4.23 -26.68 23.51
C ASN A 8 3.90 -27.32 22.16
N GLU A 9 3.03 -28.33 22.14
CA GLU A 9 2.57 -28.97 20.91
C GLU A 9 1.51 -28.11 20.20
N LEU A 10 0.62 -27.44 20.93
CA LEU A 10 -0.31 -26.45 20.38
C LEU A 10 0.45 -25.21 19.85
N VAL A 11 1.44 -24.73 20.59
CA VAL A 11 2.31 -23.62 20.15
C VAL A 11 3.09 -23.98 18.89
N ARG A 12 3.57 -25.23 18.78
CA ARG A 12 4.18 -25.72 17.54
C ARG A 12 3.19 -25.82 16.38
N GLN A 13 1.98 -26.29 16.61
CA GLN A 13 0.94 -26.40 15.57
C GLN A 13 0.47 -25.01 15.11
N VAL A 14 0.45 -24.01 15.98
CA VAL A 14 0.10 -22.62 15.66
C VAL A 14 1.28 -21.91 15.01
N ALA A 15 2.53 -22.13 15.46
CA ALA A 15 3.74 -21.62 14.80
C ALA A 15 3.98 -22.26 13.41
N GLU A 16 3.37 -23.43 13.14
CA GLU A 16 3.34 -24.09 11.84
C GLU A 16 2.17 -23.60 10.95
N GLN A 17 1.32 -22.67 11.39
CA GLN A 17 0.40 -21.98 10.49
C GLN A 17 1.23 -21.09 9.55
N LYS A 18 1.64 -21.74 8.46
CA LYS A 18 2.38 -21.12 7.34
C LYS A 18 1.58 -19.90 6.87
N TYR A 19 2.27 -18.81 6.62
CA TYR A 19 1.73 -17.65 5.93
C TYR A 19 0.80 -18.12 4.78
N GLU A 20 -0.50 -17.93 4.96
CA GLU A 20 -1.58 -18.52 4.13
C GLU A 20 -1.41 -18.18 2.64
N PHE A 21 -0.85 -17.00 2.36
CA PHE A 21 -0.60 -16.50 1.01
C PHE A 21 0.80 -16.84 0.45
N GLY A 22 1.59 -17.64 1.19
CA GLY A 22 2.97 -18.01 0.84
C GLY A 22 3.12 -19.00 -0.33
N PHE A 23 2.02 -19.49 -0.91
CA PHE A 23 2.04 -20.41 -2.05
C PHE A 23 2.53 -19.70 -3.35
N THR A 24 3.04 -20.49 -4.28
CA THR A 24 3.38 -20.04 -5.65
C THR A 24 2.35 -20.57 -6.64
N THR A 25 2.11 -19.79 -7.69
CA THR A 25 1.26 -20.21 -8.83
C THR A 25 2.14 -20.81 -9.90
N ASP A 26 1.81 -22.01 -10.37
CA ASP A 26 2.54 -22.68 -11.45
C ASP A 26 1.98 -22.24 -12.80
N VAL A 27 2.40 -21.04 -13.23
CA VAL A 27 2.07 -20.49 -14.56
C VAL A 27 3.37 -20.19 -15.30
N HIS A 28 3.32 -20.43 -16.63
CA HIS A 28 4.45 -20.07 -17.49
C HIS A 28 4.54 -18.56 -17.61
N THR A 29 5.55 -17.97 -16.98
CA THR A 29 5.80 -16.53 -17.00
C THR A 29 6.99 -16.23 -17.93
N GLU A 30 6.81 -15.35 -18.91
CA GLU A 30 7.92 -14.81 -19.70
C GLU A 30 8.62 -13.71 -18.88
N ILE A 31 9.86 -13.96 -18.49
CA ILE A 31 10.68 -13.01 -17.73
C ILE A 31 11.75 -12.46 -18.66
N ILE A 32 11.90 -11.12 -18.74
CA ILE A 32 12.99 -10.50 -19.50
C ILE A 32 14.33 -10.69 -18.78
N GLU A 33 15.42 -10.45 -19.49
CA GLU A 33 16.76 -10.51 -18.92
C GLU A 33 16.93 -9.57 -17.71
N LYS A 34 17.82 -9.94 -16.80
CA LYS A 34 18.14 -9.17 -15.60
C LYS A 34 18.96 -7.94 -15.95
N GLY A 35 18.92 -6.95 -15.04
CA GLY A 35 19.66 -5.73 -15.14
C GLY A 35 18.82 -4.56 -15.65
N LEU A 36 19.29 -3.35 -15.41
CA LEU A 36 18.62 -2.11 -15.78
C LEU A 36 19.55 -1.21 -16.59
N ASN A 37 19.18 -0.98 -17.83
CA ASN A 37 19.82 -0.08 -18.77
C ASN A 37 18.77 0.52 -19.73
N GLU A 38 19.17 1.41 -20.65
CA GLU A 38 18.23 2.03 -21.61
C GLU A 38 17.55 1.00 -22.53
N ASP A 39 18.23 -0.10 -22.90
CA ASP A 39 17.67 -1.12 -23.78
C ASP A 39 16.54 -1.89 -23.09
N ILE A 40 16.69 -2.19 -21.80
CA ILE A 40 15.65 -2.79 -20.97
C ILE A 40 14.44 -1.84 -20.86
N VAL A 41 14.66 -0.54 -20.63
CA VAL A 41 13.56 0.45 -20.58
C VAL A 41 12.80 0.51 -21.92
N ARG A 42 13.51 0.50 -23.04
CA ARG A 42 12.94 0.44 -24.39
C ARG A 42 12.19 -0.87 -24.64
N LEU A 43 12.74 -1.99 -24.16
CA LEU A 43 12.12 -3.30 -24.29
C LEU A 43 10.78 -3.38 -23.54
N ILE A 44 10.72 -2.86 -22.29
CA ILE A 44 9.48 -2.76 -21.52
C ILE A 44 8.42 -1.95 -22.28
N SER A 45 8.77 -0.75 -22.74
CA SER A 45 7.87 0.13 -23.49
C SER A 45 7.36 -0.55 -24.78
N LYS A 46 8.27 -1.23 -25.50
CA LYS A 46 7.91 -1.99 -26.72
C LYS A 46 6.97 -3.15 -26.42
N LYS A 47 7.24 -3.96 -25.37
CA LYS A 47 6.38 -5.09 -24.99
C LYS A 47 4.98 -4.62 -24.59
N LYS A 48 4.89 -3.47 -23.92
CA LYS A 48 3.61 -2.86 -23.54
C LYS A 48 2.92 -2.13 -24.68
N GLY A 49 3.56 -1.93 -25.84
CA GLY A 49 3.02 -1.21 -26.99
C GLY A 49 2.69 0.24 -26.68
N GLU A 50 3.55 0.91 -25.93
CA GLU A 50 3.34 2.27 -25.48
C GLU A 50 3.60 3.33 -26.56
N PRO A 51 2.92 4.50 -26.50
CA PRO A 51 3.21 5.62 -27.39
C PRO A 51 4.58 6.26 -27.08
N GLU A 52 5.15 6.97 -28.05
CA GLU A 52 6.49 7.56 -27.98
C GLU A 52 6.68 8.49 -26.77
N TRP A 53 5.65 9.29 -26.41
CA TRP A 53 5.73 10.19 -25.27
C TRP A 53 5.95 9.44 -23.94
N MET A 54 5.44 8.19 -23.83
CA MET A 54 5.60 7.36 -22.67
C MET A 54 7.03 6.80 -22.58
N LEU A 55 7.59 6.38 -23.71
CA LEU A 55 9.00 5.99 -23.78
C LEU A 55 9.92 7.15 -23.38
N ASP A 56 9.65 8.36 -23.89
CA ASP A 56 10.40 9.57 -23.50
C ASP A 56 10.33 9.85 -22.01
N PHE A 57 9.15 9.69 -21.39
CA PHE A 57 8.97 9.82 -19.95
C PHE A 57 9.85 8.83 -19.19
N ARG A 58 9.84 7.57 -19.59
CA ARG A 58 10.64 6.49 -18.98
C ARG A 58 12.14 6.76 -19.08
N LEU A 59 12.61 7.14 -20.25
CA LEU A 59 14.04 7.39 -20.49
C LEU A 59 14.53 8.61 -19.70
N LYS A 60 13.72 9.67 -19.58
CA LYS A 60 14.05 10.83 -18.72
C LYS A 60 14.16 10.42 -17.25
N ALA A 61 13.24 9.58 -16.78
CA ALA A 61 13.24 9.05 -15.42
C ALA A 61 14.46 8.16 -15.16
N PHE A 62 14.80 7.26 -16.09
CA PHE A 62 15.96 6.39 -16.00
C PHE A 62 17.27 7.18 -15.90
N ARG A 63 17.49 8.14 -16.83
CA ARG A 63 18.70 8.98 -16.83
C ARG A 63 18.83 9.81 -15.57
N TYR A 64 17.71 10.27 -15.00
CA TYR A 64 17.70 10.95 -13.72
C TYR A 64 18.06 10.00 -12.58
N TRP A 65 17.47 8.79 -12.55
CA TRP A 65 17.73 7.76 -11.55
C TRP A 65 19.22 7.39 -11.48
N GLN A 66 19.90 7.24 -12.63
CA GLN A 66 21.33 6.94 -12.71
C GLN A 66 22.22 7.98 -12.02
N GLN A 67 21.74 9.20 -11.85
CA GLN A 67 22.47 10.30 -11.22
C GLN A 67 22.17 10.40 -9.71
N GLN A 68 21.25 9.59 -9.21
CA GLN A 68 20.83 9.63 -7.81
C GLN A 68 21.61 8.63 -6.96
N THR A 69 21.69 8.94 -5.67
CA THR A 69 22.21 8.01 -4.66
C THR A 69 21.03 7.43 -3.90
N GLU A 70 21.05 6.14 -3.64
CA GLU A 70 20.05 5.46 -2.84
C GLU A 70 19.96 6.11 -1.45
N PRO A 71 18.76 6.52 -0.99
CA PRO A 71 18.60 7.21 0.28
C PRO A 71 18.81 6.25 1.45
N ARG A 72 19.44 6.75 2.53
CA ARG A 72 19.72 6.01 3.77
C ARG A 72 19.31 6.78 5.03
N TRP A 73 18.41 7.75 4.89
CA TRP A 73 17.99 8.61 6.00
C TRP A 73 16.80 8.04 6.80
N GLY A 74 16.10 7.03 6.28
CA GLY A 74 15.00 6.36 6.99
C GLY A 74 15.51 5.60 8.21
N HIS A 75 14.65 5.39 9.17
CA HIS A 75 14.93 4.56 10.34
C HIS A 75 14.63 3.08 10.07
N VAL A 76 15.19 2.61 8.97
CA VAL A 76 15.15 1.22 8.47
C VAL A 76 16.50 0.85 7.87
N HIS A 77 16.91 -0.40 8.02
CA HIS A 77 18.18 -0.92 7.51
C HIS A 77 17.95 -1.67 6.20
N VAL A 78 17.68 -0.93 5.12
CA VAL A 78 17.52 -1.53 3.79
C VAL A 78 18.81 -2.22 3.40
N PRO A 79 18.80 -3.54 3.12
CA PRO A 79 19.98 -4.24 2.65
C PRO A 79 20.42 -3.70 1.28
N PRO A 80 21.71 -3.82 0.91
CA PRO A 80 22.16 -3.44 -0.42
C PRO A 80 21.33 -4.12 -1.51
N ILE A 81 20.74 -3.34 -2.41
CA ILE A 81 19.95 -3.86 -3.53
C ILE A 81 20.84 -3.92 -4.78
N ASP A 82 21.01 -5.12 -5.33
CA ASP A 82 21.67 -5.28 -6.63
C ASP A 82 20.64 -5.10 -7.75
N TYR A 83 20.55 -3.87 -8.27
CA TYR A 83 19.65 -3.51 -9.36
C TYR A 83 19.98 -4.23 -10.68
N GLN A 84 21.15 -4.83 -10.81
CA GLN A 84 21.54 -5.61 -12.00
C GLN A 84 21.18 -7.10 -11.87
N ALA A 85 20.84 -7.57 -10.68
CA ALA A 85 20.41 -8.94 -10.43
C ALA A 85 18.88 -9.14 -10.53
N ILE A 86 18.11 -8.06 -10.74
CA ILE A 86 16.63 -8.05 -10.80
C ILE A 86 16.17 -8.02 -12.25
N SER A 87 15.08 -8.74 -12.58
CA SER A 87 14.30 -8.54 -13.79
C SER A 87 13.18 -7.53 -13.53
N TYR A 88 12.92 -6.64 -14.48
CA TYR A 88 12.00 -5.52 -14.37
C TYR A 88 10.67 -5.74 -15.08
N TYR A 89 10.47 -6.91 -15.68
CA TYR A 89 9.21 -7.26 -16.32
C TYR A 89 9.02 -8.77 -16.36
N ALA A 90 7.83 -9.21 -15.97
CA ALA A 90 7.42 -10.60 -15.98
C ALA A 90 5.96 -10.70 -16.46
N ASP A 91 5.70 -11.47 -17.52
CA ASP A 91 4.39 -11.60 -18.13
C ASP A 91 3.85 -13.03 -18.00
N PRO A 92 2.89 -13.27 -17.10
CA PRO A 92 2.26 -14.58 -16.95
C PRO A 92 1.26 -14.91 -18.08
N LEU A 93 0.97 -13.97 -18.98
CA LEU A 93 0.02 -14.13 -20.09
C LEU A 93 0.68 -14.29 -21.46
N ALA A 94 2.02 -14.26 -21.55
CA ALA A 94 2.77 -14.17 -22.81
C ALA A 94 2.48 -15.29 -23.83
N LYS A 95 2.00 -16.47 -23.40
CA LYS A 95 1.70 -17.60 -24.29
C LYS A 95 0.23 -17.71 -24.73
N LYS A 96 -0.65 -16.80 -24.32
CA LYS A 96 -2.06 -16.87 -24.71
C LYS A 96 -2.27 -16.28 -26.10
N PRO A 97 -3.08 -16.95 -26.98
CA PRO A 97 -3.60 -16.31 -28.17
C PRO A 97 -4.45 -15.08 -27.75
N GLN A 98 -4.12 -13.91 -28.25
CA GLN A 98 -4.99 -12.74 -28.10
C GLN A 98 -6.36 -13.09 -28.73
N GLY A 99 -7.40 -13.18 -27.92
CA GLY A 99 -8.77 -13.27 -28.44
C GLY A 99 -9.76 -14.24 -27.79
N ASP A 100 -9.35 -15.12 -26.88
CA ASP A 100 -10.29 -16.14 -26.35
C ASP A 100 -11.03 -15.73 -25.04
N GLY A 101 -10.74 -14.56 -24.47
CA GLY A 101 -11.42 -14.01 -23.29
C GLY A 101 -11.37 -14.89 -22.02
N LYS A 102 -10.80 -16.09 -22.11
CA LYS A 102 -10.70 -17.05 -21.00
C LYS A 102 -9.43 -16.82 -20.19
N ILE A 103 -9.58 -16.73 -18.88
CA ILE A 103 -8.47 -16.69 -17.93
C ILE A 103 -7.83 -18.08 -17.85
N ASP A 104 -6.53 -18.13 -17.55
CA ASP A 104 -5.85 -19.38 -17.26
C ASP A 104 -6.45 -20.02 -16.01
N PRO A 105 -6.84 -21.31 -16.02
CA PRO A 105 -7.42 -21.96 -14.85
C PRO A 105 -6.54 -21.91 -13.59
N GLU A 106 -5.21 -21.91 -13.75
CA GLU A 106 -4.30 -21.80 -12.60
C GLU A 106 -4.25 -20.37 -12.03
N LEU A 107 -4.40 -19.33 -12.89
CA LEU A 107 -4.57 -17.96 -12.43
C LEU A 107 -5.90 -17.78 -11.72
N GLU A 108 -7.00 -18.32 -12.29
CA GLU A 108 -8.32 -18.27 -11.67
C GLU A 108 -8.31 -18.94 -10.30
N LYS A 109 -7.79 -20.17 -10.18
CA LYS A 109 -7.62 -20.85 -8.88
C LYS A 109 -6.76 -20.05 -7.89
N THR A 110 -5.77 -19.34 -8.38
CA THR A 110 -4.91 -18.50 -7.52
C THR A 110 -5.70 -17.38 -6.90
N PHE A 111 -6.45 -16.63 -7.70
CA PHE A 111 -7.27 -15.52 -7.21
C PHE A 111 -8.45 -16.02 -6.35
N ASP A 112 -9.02 -17.17 -6.66
CA ASP A 112 -10.04 -17.82 -5.80
C ASP A 112 -9.47 -18.16 -4.42
N LYS A 113 -8.26 -18.74 -4.34
CA LYS A 113 -7.58 -19.00 -3.06
C LYS A 113 -7.27 -17.71 -2.27
N LEU A 114 -7.07 -16.60 -2.97
CA LEU A 114 -6.86 -15.28 -2.37
C LEU A 114 -8.17 -14.61 -1.96
N GLY A 115 -9.33 -15.23 -2.25
CA GLY A 115 -10.64 -14.67 -2.00
C GLY A 115 -11.02 -13.54 -2.97
N ILE A 116 -10.36 -13.46 -4.13
CA ILE A 116 -10.58 -12.42 -5.15
C ILE A 116 -11.38 -13.00 -6.32
N PRO A 117 -12.71 -12.81 -6.37
CA PRO A 117 -13.53 -13.35 -7.45
C PRO A 117 -13.25 -12.61 -8.76
N LEU A 118 -12.76 -13.33 -9.77
CA LEU A 118 -12.55 -12.79 -11.12
C LEU A 118 -13.82 -12.83 -11.97
N GLU A 119 -14.85 -13.55 -11.57
CA GLU A 119 -16.15 -13.56 -12.22
C GLU A 119 -17.13 -12.63 -11.50
N GLU A 120 -17.78 -11.73 -12.23
CA GLU A 120 -18.73 -10.74 -11.68
C GLU A 120 -19.91 -11.38 -10.95
N ARG A 121 -20.33 -12.59 -11.37
CA ARG A 121 -21.40 -13.36 -10.72
C ARG A 121 -21.03 -13.93 -9.35
N LEU A 122 -19.72 -14.09 -9.07
CA LEU A 122 -19.20 -14.62 -7.80
C LEU A 122 -18.91 -13.53 -6.78
N ALA A 123 -18.94 -12.25 -7.19
CA ALA A 123 -18.83 -11.13 -6.26
C ALA A 123 -20.04 -11.14 -5.32
N LEU A 124 -19.84 -11.55 -4.08
CA LEU A 124 -20.85 -11.84 -3.05
C LEU A 124 -21.87 -10.70 -2.83
N SER A 125 -21.50 -9.46 -3.15
CA SER A 125 -22.37 -8.29 -3.00
C SER A 125 -22.68 -7.56 -4.31
N GLY A 126 -21.98 -7.83 -5.41
CA GLY A 126 -22.07 -7.08 -6.66
C GLY A 126 -21.68 -5.60 -6.54
N ASN A 127 -21.06 -5.22 -5.42
CA ASN A 127 -20.78 -3.84 -5.05
C ASN A 127 -19.30 -3.44 -5.16
N THR A 128 -18.40 -4.36 -5.58
CA THR A 128 -16.97 -4.09 -5.71
C THR A 128 -16.48 -4.49 -7.10
N ALA A 129 -15.87 -3.54 -7.82
CA ALA A 129 -15.14 -3.82 -9.05
C ALA A 129 -13.66 -4.09 -8.71
N VAL A 130 -13.09 -5.12 -9.32
CA VAL A 130 -11.73 -5.58 -9.03
C VAL A 130 -10.85 -5.52 -10.28
N ASP A 131 -9.63 -4.99 -10.14
CA ASP A 131 -8.53 -5.13 -11.09
C ASP A 131 -7.47 -6.07 -10.47
N ALA A 132 -7.33 -7.27 -11.02
CA ALA A 132 -6.43 -8.29 -10.54
C ALA A 132 -5.12 -8.27 -11.34
N ILE A 133 -4.01 -7.98 -10.66
CA ILE A 133 -2.69 -7.83 -11.26
C ILE A 133 -1.76 -8.92 -10.71
N MET A 134 -1.08 -9.64 -11.63
CA MET A 134 -0.02 -10.59 -11.28
C MET A 134 1.28 -10.20 -11.97
N ASP A 135 2.34 -10.08 -11.18
CA ASP A 135 3.65 -9.62 -11.62
C ASP A 135 3.55 -8.29 -12.39
N SER A 136 3.77 -8.29 -13.69
CA SER A 136 3.81 -7.06 -14.51
C SER A 136 2.54 -6.81 -15.35
N VAL A 137 1.46 -7.58 -15.16
CA VAL A 137 0.31 -7.56 -16.06
C VAL A 137 -1.02 -7.64 -15.33
N SER A 138 -1.99 -6.80 -15.71
CA SER A 138 -3.39 -6.97 -15.31
C SER A 138 -3.99 -8.21 -15.96
N VAL A 139 -4.50 -9.10 -15.12
CA VAL A 139 -5.12 -10.37 -15.54
C VAL A 139 -6.56 -10.14 -15.95
N LYS A 140 -7.30 -9.34 -15.19
CA LYS A 140 -8.70 -9.00 -15.45
C LYS A 140 -9.16 -7.79 -14.64
N THR A 141 -9.96 -6.92 -15.28
CA THR A 141 -10.75 -5.88 -14.61
C THR A 141 -12.24 -6.21 -14.73
N THR A 142 -12.97 -6.25 -13.61
CA THR A 142 -14.41 -6.58 -13.56
C THR A 142 -15.29 -5.31 -13.62
N PHE A 143 -16.57 -5.45 -13.99
CA PHE A 143 -17.59 -4.39 -14.03
C PHE A 143 -17.26 -3.17 -14.89
N LYS A 144 -16.31 -3.30 -15.79
CA LYS A 144 -15.80 -2.20 -16.62
C LYS A 144 -16.91 -1.52 -17.46
N GLU A 145 -17.78 -2.32 -18.07
CA GLU A 145 -18.91 -1.83 -18.89
C GLU A 145 -19.94 -1.07 -18.03
N LYS A 146 -20.29 -1.63 -16.86
CA LYS A 146 -21.23 -1.01 -15.94
C LYS A 146 -20.72 0.33 -15.38
N LEU A 147 -19.42 0.44 -15.13
CA LEU A 147 -18.77 1.70 -14.72
C LEU A 147 -18.77 2.71 -15.88
N ALA A 148 -18.49 2.25 -17.09
CA ALA A 148 -18.47 3.09 -18.30
C ALA A 148 -19.85 3.71 -18.62
N GLU A 149 -20.97 3.07 -18.26
CA GLU A 149 -22.33 3.66 -18.36
C GLU A 149 -22.48 4.97 -17.56
N LYS A 150 -21.67 5.15 -16.52
CA LYS A 150 -21.59 6.39 -15.72
C LYS A 150 -20.43 7.29 -16.12
N GLY A 151 -19.70 6.94 -17.17
CA GLY A 151 -18.50 7.63 -17.62
C GLY A 151 -17.28 7.39 -16.71
N VAL A 152 -17.37 6.48 -15.75
CA VAL A 152 -16.24 6.08 -14.90
C VAL A 152 -15.28 5.21 -15.69
N ILE A 153 -13.99 5.57 -15.69
CA ILE A 153 -12.95 4.74 -16.27
C ILE A 153 -12.24 4.01 -15.11
N PHE A 154 -12.25 2.69 -15.18
CA PHE A 154 -11.48 1.82 -14.28
C PHE A 154 -10.85 0.71 -15.12
N CYS A 155 -9.53 0.76 -15.26
CA CYS A 155 -8.76 -0.19 -16.06
C CYS A 155 -7.29 -0.20 -15.61
N SER A 156 -6.49 -1.09 -16.18
CA SER A 156 -5.05 -1.04 -15.96
C SER A 156 -4.44 0.26 -16.49
N ILE A 157 -3.36 0.74 -15.86
CA ILE A 157 -2.63 1.93 -16.35
C ILE A 157 -2.05 1.69 -17.75
N GLY A 158 -1.65 0.42 -18.03
CA GLY A 158 -1.15 0.03 -19.36
C GLY A 158 -2.20 0.16 -20.46
N GLU A 159 -3.46 -0.16 -20.18
CA GLU A 159 -4.59 0.07 -21.07
C GLU A 159 -4.88 1.57 -21.21
N ALA A 160 -4.93 2.30 -20.10
CA ALA A 160 -5.21 3.72 -20.09
C ALA A 160 -4.19 4.54 -20.91
N ILE A 161 -2.90 4.19 -20.85
CA ILE A 161 -1.85 4.82 -21.67
C ILE A 161 -2.15 4.73 -23.17
N LYS A 162 -2.83 3.66 -23.63
CA LYS A 162 -3.17 3.45 -25.04
C LYS A 162 -4.52 4.06 -25.41
N GLU A 163 -5.55 3.75 -24.63
CA GLU A 163 -6.94 4.09 -24.96
C GLU A 163 -7.35 5.49 -24.49
N HIS A 164 -6.73 5.98 -23.41
CA HIS A 164 -6.99 7.30 -22.81
C HIS A 164 -5.72 8.15 -22.76
N SER A 165 -4.88 8.05 -23.78
CA SER A 165 -3.51 8.58 -23.82
C SER A 165 -3.40 10.06 -23.43
N GLU A 166 -4.27 10.91 -23.95
CA GLU A 166 -4.24 12.35 -23.65
C GLU A 166 -4.56 12.66 -22.18
N LEU A 167 -5.54 11.94 -21.61
CA LEU A 167 -5.91 12.10 -20.20
C LEU A 167 -4.77 11.64 -19.30
N VAL A 168 -4.17 10.47 -19.57
CA VAL A 168 -3.02 10.00 -18.81
C VAL A 168 -1.84 10.96 -18.94
N ARG A 169 -1.53 11.42 -20.14
CA ARG A 169 -0.43 12.35 -20.39
C ARG A 169 -0.59 13.68 -19.65
N GLN A 170 -1.83 14.15 -19.46
CA GLN A 170 -2.13 15.37 -18.73
C GLN A 170 -1.79 15.25 -17.24
N TYR A 171 -1.98 14.07 -16.64
CA TYR A 171 -1.93 13.92 -15.18
C TYR A 171 -0.75 13.10 -14.67
N LEU A 172 -0.25 12.13 -15.43
CA LEU A 172 0.84 11.25 -15.02
C LEU A 172 2.11 12.03 -14.66
N GLY A 173 2.62 11.80 -13.45
CA GLY A 173 3.83 12.46 -12.96
C GLY A 173 3.63 13.92 -12.52
N THR A 174 2.38 14.42 -12.46
CA THR A 174 2.11 15.78 -11.99
C THR A 174 2.05 15.89 -10.47
N VAL A 175 1.77 14.79 -9.79
CA VAL A 175 1.71 14.70 -8.31
C VAL A 175 2.96 14.01 -7.77
N VAL A 176 3.41 12.94 -8.42
CA VAL A 176 4.69 12.28 -8.14
C VAL A 176 5.57 12.35 -9.38
N PRO A 177 6.29 13.46 -9.60
CA PRO A 177 7.26 13.54 -10.70
C PRO A 177 8.41 12.54 -10.46
N TYR A 178 9.06 12.09 -11.53
CA TYR A 178 10.23 11.20 -11.40
C TYR A 178 11.37 11.81 -10.56
N ARG A 179 11.34 13.10 -10.29
CA ARG A 179 12.31 13.81 -9.46
C ARG A 179 11.94 13.86 -7.97
N ASP A 180 10.82 13.24 -7.56
CA ASP A 180 10.36 13.27 -6.16
C ASP A 180 11.37 12.57 -5.22
N ASN A 181 11.82 11.39 -5.58
CA ASN A 181 12.83 10.62 -4.86
C ASN A 181 13.43 9.51 -5.73
N PHE A 182 14.45 8.82 -5.20
CA PHE A 182 15.17 7.73 -5.87
C PHE A 182 14.25 6.61 -6.38
N PHE A 183 13.33 6.12 -5.54
CA PHE A 183 12.42 5.02 -5.90
C PHE A 183 11.30 5.49 -6.83
N ALA A 184 10.91 6.77 -6.76
CA ALA A 184 9.99 7.36 -7.73
C ALA A 184 10.62 7.48 -9.12
N ALA A 185 11.91 7.80 -9.20
CA ALA A 185 12.65 7.80 -10.46
C ALA A 185 12.74 6.38 -11.04
N LEU A 186 13.10 5.39 -10.21
CA LEU A 186 13.16 3.98 -10.62
C LEU A 186 11.80 3.49 -11.12
N ASN A 187 10.74 3.66 -10.33
CA ASN A 187 9.39 3.28 -10.75
C ASN A 187 9.00 3.95 -12.06
N SER A 188 9.20 5.26 -12.20
CA SER A 188 8.84 6.00 -13.42
C SER A 188 9.55 5.47 -14.68
N ALA A 189 10.76 4.90 -14.52
CA ALA A 189 11.48 4.28 -15.63
C ALA A 189 10.93 2.89 -16.01
N VAL A 190 10.49 2.09 -15.02
CA VAL A 190 10.25 0.65 -15.23
C VAL A 190 8.86 0.16 -14.84
N PHE A 191 7.94 1.01 -14.34
CA PHE A 191 6.63 0.51 -13.94
C PHE A 191 5.95 -0.27 -15.05
N SER A 192 5.35 -1.39 -14.68
CA SER A 192 4.81 -2.32 -15.67
C SER A 192 3.30 -2.26 -15.74
N ASP A 193 2.63 -2.22 -14.59
CA ASP A 193 1.18 -2.03 -14.53
C ASP A 193 0.76 -1.31 -13.23
N GLY A 194 -0.52 -1.28 -12.95
CA GLY A 194 -1.18 -0.58 -11.89
C GLY A 194 -2.57 -0.15 -12.35
N SER A 195 -3.26 0.65 -11.58
CA SER A 195 -4.64 1.02 -11.88
C SER A 195 -4.78 2.46 -12.34
N PHE A 196 -5.68 2.65 -13.29
CA PHE A 196 -6.15 3.96 -13.72
C PHE A 196 -7.62 4.15 -13.37
N VAL A 197 -7.92 5.24 -12.65
CA VAL A 197 -9.28 5.59 -12.24
C VAL A 197 -9.55 7.04 -12.62
N TYR A 198 -10.63 7.26 -13.37
CA TYR A 198 -11.17 8.59 -13.63
C TYR A 198 -12.65 8.64 -13.29
N ILE A 199 -13.01 9.53 -12.39
CA ILE A 199 -14.40 9.77 -11.99
C ILE A 199 -14.83 11.12 -12.56
N PRO A 200 -15.79 11.16 -13.51
CA PRO A 200 -16.23 12.41 -14.14
C PRO A 200 -16.94 13.33 -13.16
N LYS A 201 -17.01 14.58 -13.53
CA LYS A 201 -17.70 15.65 -12.77
C LYS A 201 -19.12 15.23 -12.35
N GLY A 202 -19.43 15.43 -11.07
CA GLY A 202 -20.72 15.17 -10.46
C GLY A 202 -21.07 13.68 -10.28
N VAL A 203 -20.16 12.77 -10.59
CA VAL A 203 -20.40 11.33 -10.50
C VAL A 203 -19.94 10.79 -9.14
N ARG A 204 -20.86 10.15 -8.43
CA ARG A 204 -20.49 9.28 -7.32
C ARG A 204 -20.32 7.87 -7.83
N CYS A 205 -19.12 7.31 -7.69
CA CYS A 205 -18.83 5.96 -8.15
C CYS A 205 -19.86 4.98 -7.56
N PRO A 206 -20.55 4.18 -8.39
CA PRO A 206 -21.69 3.37 -7.93
C PRO A 206 -21.26 2.16 -7.08
N MET A 207 -19.99 1.85 -7.03
CA MET A 207 -19.43 0.70 -6.30
C MET A 207 -18.02 1.00 -5.80
N GLU A 208 -17.54 0.21 -4.83
CA GLU A 208 -16.15 0.21 -4.39
C GLU A 208 -15.26 -0.25 -5.55
N LEU A 209 -14.11 0.39 -5.71
CA LEU A 209 -13.07 -0.07 -6.65
C LEU A 209 -11.94 -0.72 -5.87
N SER A 210 -11.43 -1.83 -6.35
CA SER A 210 -10.33 -2.55 -5.70
C SER A 210 -9.29 -3.01 -6.71
N SER A 211 -8.02 -2.87 -6.35
CA SER A 211 -6.93 -3.51 -7.09
C SER A 211 -6.18 -4.46 -6.18
N TYR A 212 -5.86 -5.62 -6.71
CA TYR A 212 -5.16 -6.65 -5.98
C TYR A 212 -3.87 -7.02 -6.71
N PHE A 213 -2.74 -6.84 -6.02
CA PHE A 213 -1.41 -7.09 -6.56
C PHE A 213 -0.81 -8.37 -5.97
N ARG A 214 -0.36 -9.25 -6.85
CA ARG A 214 0.30 -10.50 -6.49
C ARG A 214 1.67 -10.59 -7.16
N ILE A 215 2.74 -10.59 -6.38
CA ILE A 215 4.07 -10.99 -6.86
C ILE A 215 4.10 -12.53 -6.94
N ASN A 216 4.58 -13.10 -8.03
CA ASN A 216 4.71 -14.55 -8.20
C ASN A 216 6.07 -14.96 -8.76
N ALA A 217 6.64 -14.21 -9.71
CA ALA A 217 7.89 -14.54 -10.36
C ALA A 217 9.11 -14.35 -9.43
N ARG A 218 10.13 -15.22 -9.59
CA ARG A 218 11.39 -15.14 -8.84
C ARG A 218 12.35 -14.11 -9.42
N ASN A 219 13.16 -13.48 -8.57
CA ASN A 219 14.17 -12.49 -8.96
C ASN A 219 13.59 -11.35 -9.80
N THR A 220 12.33 -11.00 -9.58
CA THR A 220 11.67 -9.87 -10.22
C THR A 220 11.35 -8.81 -9.19
N GLY A 221 11.44 -7.54 -9.58
CA GLY A 221 10.87 -6.43 -8.81
C GLY A 221 9.42 -6.20 -9.22
N GLN A 222 8.62 -5.69 -8.31
CA GLN A 222 7.26 -5.24 -8.57
C GLN A 222 7.23 -3.71 -8.59
N PHE A 223 6.83 -3.15 -9.72
CA PHE A 223 6.82 -1.70 -9.96
C PHE A 223 5.45 -1.28 -10.47
N GLU A 224 4.59 -0.87 -9.55
CA GLU A 224 3.22 -0.50 -9.84
C GLU A 224 3.06 1.02 -9.87
N ARG A 225 2.15 1.50 -10.73
CA ARG A 225 1.78 2.91 -10.76
C ARG A 225 0.27 3.08 -10.87
N THR A 226 -0.32 3.62 -9.82
CA THR A 226 -1.76 3.92 -9.76
C THR A 226 -1.99 5.41 -9.91
N LEU A 227 -2.94 5.78 -10.79
CA LEU A 227 -3.36 7.16 -11.03
C LEU A 227 -4.87 7.28 -10.85
N ILE A 228 -5.30 8.09 -9.86
CA ILE A 228 -6.70 8.34 -9.54
C ILE A 228 -7.01 9.82 -9.75
N ILE A 229 -8.03 10.12 -10.54
CA ILE A 229 -8.50 11.47 -10.82
C ILE A 229 -9.98 11.55 -10.46
N ALA A 230 -10.32 12.35 -9.46
CA ALA A 230 -11.68 12.70 -9.10
C ALA A 230 -11.96 14.13 -9.55
N ASP A 231 -12.82 14.28 -10.56
CA ASP A 231 -13.20 15.56 -11.09
C ASP A 231 -14.19 16.29 -10.14
N ASP A 232 -14.62 17.52 -10.45
CA ASP A 232 -15.49 18.29 -9.58
C ASP A 232 -16.72 17.52 -9.12
N ASP A 233 -17.07 17.64 -7.83
CA ASP A 233 -18.22 16.98 -7.21
C ASP A 233 -18.21 15.44 -7.30
N ALA A 234 -17.05 14.82 -7.64
CA ALA A 234 -16.90 13.37 -7.77
C ALA A 234 -16.69 12.69 -6.43
N TYR A 235 -17.02 11.40 -6.36
CA TYR A 235 -16.74 10.55 -5.20
C TYR A 235 -16.25 9.17 -5.65
N VAL A 236 -15.19 8.69 -4.99
CA VAL A 236 -14.73 7.31 -5.13
C VAL A 236 -14.17 6.78 -3.83
N SER A 237 -14.44 5.50 -3.57
CA SER A 237 -13.73 4.68 -2.59
C SER A 237 -12.93 3.61 -3.32
N TYR A 238 -11.64 3.57 -3.05
CA TYR A 238 -10.68 2.69 -3.71
C TYR A 238 -9.87 1.93 -2.67
N LEU A 239 -9.68 0.64 -2.91
CA LEU A 239 -8.89 -0.24 -2.06
C LEU A 239 -7.75 -0.88 -2.83
N GLU A 240 -6.62 -1.00 -2.18
CA GLU A 240 -5.44 -1.74 -2.65
C GLU A 240 -5.14 -2.90 -1.69
N GLY A 241 -5.11 -4.11 -2.23
CA GLY A 241 -4.65 -5.33 -1.54
C GLY A 241 -3.38 -5.86 -2.17
N CYS A 242 -2.44 -6.34 -1.35
CA CYS A 242 -1.15 -6.82 -1.84
C CYS A 242 -0.68 -8.07 -1.11
N THR A 243 -0.14 -9.05 -1.86
CA THR A 243 0.49 -10.26 -1.29
C THR A 243 1.69 -10.72 -2.11
N ALA A 244 2.59 -11.49 -1.48
CA ALA A 244 3.72 -12.14 -2.12
C ALA A 244 3.92 -13.57 -1.61
N PRO A 245 4.53 -14.49 -2.39
CA PRO A 245 4.88 -15.83 -1.91
C PRO A 245 6.06 -15.78 -0.94
N MET A 246 6.23 -16.84 -0.16
CA MET A 246 7.42 -17.05 0.68
C MET A 246 8.66 -17.26 -0.19
N ARG A 247 9.72 -16.47 0.04
CA ARG A 247 11.01 -16.55 -0.66
C ARG A 247 12.17 -16.31 0.29
N ASP A 248 13.28 -17.04 0.09
CA ASP A 248 14.53 -16.86 0.85
C ASP A 248 15.32 -15.62 0.42
N GLU A 249 14.97 -15.02 -0.69
CA GLU A 249 15.53 -13.78 -1.24
C GLU A 249 14.64 -12.58 -0.96
N ASN A 250 15.23 -11.40 -0.82
CA ASN A 250 14.45 -10.17 -0.76
C ASN A 250 13.82 -9.86 -2.12
N GLN A 251 12.55 -9.44 -2.10
CA GLN A 251 11.83 -8.98 -3.27
C GLN A 251 11.61 -7.47 -3.18
N LEU A 252 12.03 -6.72 -4.20
CA LEU A 252 11.82 -5.27 -4.26
C LEU A 252 10.41 -4.95 -4.74
N HIS A 253 9.67 -4.23 -3.92
CA HIS A 253 8.41 -3.58 -4.28
C HIS A 253 8.57 -2.07 -4.20
N ALA A 254 8.49 -1.38 -5.34
CA ALA A 254 8.57 0.07 -5.41
C ALA A 254 7.39 0.62 -6.21
N ALA A 255 6.32 1.01 -5.52
CA ALA A 255 5.07 1.49 -6.12
C ALA A 255 4.92 3.01 -6.01
N ILE A 256 4.12 3.56 -6.93
CA ILE A 256 3.67 4.96 -6.89
C ILE A 256 2.15 5.01 -6.95
N VAL A 257 1.58 5.90 -6.12
CA VAL A 257 0.17 6.28 -6.20
C VAL A 257 0.07 7.80 -6.31
N GLU A 258 -0.62 8.25 -7.34
CA GLU A 258 -0.95 9.65 -7.59
C GLU A 258 -2.46 9.85 -7.51
N ILE A 259 -2.92 10.79 -6.67
CA ILE A 259 -4.34 11.13 -6.55
C ILE A 259 -4.54 12.63 -6.77
N ILE A 260 -5.46 12.97 -7.66
CA ILE A 260 -5.89 14.34 -7.92
C ILE A 260 -7.35 14.48 -7.48
N VAL A 261 -7.62 15.49 -6.65
CA VAL A 261 -8.96 15.76 -6.12
C VAL A 261 -9.34 17.19 -6.45
N ASN A 262 -10.33 17.35 -7.33
CA ASN A 262 -10.82 18.66 -7.78
C ASN A 262 -11.92 19.20 -6.86
N ASP A 263 -12.63 20.26 -7.26
CA ASP A 263 -13.59 20.99 -6.43
C ASP A 263 -14.68 20.09 -5.84
N ARG A 264 -14.85 20.13 -4.51
CA ARG A 264 -15.87 19.36 -3.76
C ARG A 264 -15.85 17.86 -3.98
N ALA A 265 -14.76 17.34 -4.60
CA ALA A 265 -14.59 15.91 -4.78
C ALA A 265 -14.07 15.24 -3.50
N GLU A 266 -14.38 13.97 -3.35
CA GLU A 266 -13.93 13.15 -2.22
C GLU A 266 -13.34 11.83 -2.72
N VAL A 267 -12.13 11.52 -2.27
CA VAL A 267 -11.47 10.23 -2.50
C VAL A 267 -11.17 9.56 -1.18
N LYS A 268 -11.60 8.30 -1.03
CA LYS A 268 -11.17 7.41 0.05
C LYS A 268 -10.23 6.38 -0.55
N TYR A 269 -9.02 6.33 -0.05
CA TYR A 269 -8.02 5.37 -0.47
C TYR A 269 -7.63 4.49 0.71
N SER A 270 -7.90 3.20 0.59
CA SER A 270 -7.59 2.22 1.62
C SER A 270 -6.53 1.24 1.13
N THR A 271 -5.63 0.81 2.01
CA THR A 271 -4.64 -0.23 1.71
C THR A 271 -4.66 -1.28 2.81
N VAL A 272 -4.74 -2.54 2.42
CA VAL A 272 -4.47 -3.67 3.30
C VAL A 272 -3.31 -4.46 2.68
N GLN A 273 -2.14 -4.39 3.33
CA GLN A 273 -0.93 -5.03 2.83
C GLN A 273 -0.56 -6.22 3.71
N ASN A 274 -0.35 -7.35 3.06
CA ASN A 274 0.07 -8.59 3.68
C ASN A 274 1.21 -9.23 2.87
N TRP A 275 2.37 -8.60 2.92
CA TRP A 275 3.57 -9.08 2.27
C TRP A 275 4.26 -10.17 3.08
N TYR A 276 5.06 -10.98 2.43
CA TYR A 276 5.92 -11.93 3.13
C TYR A 276 7.00 -11.20 3.96
N PRO A 277 7.07 -11.44 5.28
CA PRO A 277 7.97 -10.69 6.17
C PRO A 277 9.43 -11.18 6.19
N GLY A 278 9.73 -12.32 5.60
CA GLY A 278 10.95 -13.07 5.81
C GLY A 278 10.73 -14.25 6.76
N ASP A 279 11.77 -15.06 6.95
CA ASP A 279 11.75 -16.21 7.85
C ASP A 279 11.94 -15.79 9.34
N GLU A 280 11.94 -16.76 10.23
CA GLU A 280 12.14 -16.55 11.67
C GLU A 280 13.51 -15.93 12.04
N ASN A 281 14.48 -15.97 11.14
CA ASN A 281 15.80 -15.36 11.28
C ASN A 281 15.92 -14.01 10.58
N GLY A 282 14.83 -13.49 10.01
CA GLY A 282 14.79 -12.24 9.25
C GLY A 282 15.38 -12.33 7.84
N LYS A 283 15.50 -13.56 7.27
CA LYS A 283 16.02 -13.76 5.92
C LYS A 283 14.90 -13.69 4.89
N GLY A 284 15.16 -13.02 3.76
CA GLY A 284 14.18 -12.84 2.69
C GLY A 284 13.15 -11.76 3.00
N GLY A 285 11.96 -11.90 2.42
CA GLY A 285 10.85 -10.97 2.60
C GLY A 285 10.86 -9.79 1.64
N VAL A 286 9.76 -9.03 1.66
CA VAL A 286 9.55 -7.92 0.73
C VAL A 286 10.15 -6.62 1.27
N LEU A 287 10.88 -5.91 0.41
CA LEU A 287 11.31 -4.52 0.63
C LEU A 287 10.23 -3.61 0.02
N ASN A 288 9.37 -3.08 0.87
CA ASN A 288 8.18 -2.31 0.48
C ASN A 288 8.48 -0.80 0.53
N LEU A 289 8.95 -0.24 -0.59
CA LEU A 289 9.47 1.12 -0.73
C LEU A 289 8.52 1.94 -1.61
N VAL A 290 7.52 2.59 -1.01
CA VAL A 290 6.34 3.12 -1.72
C VAL A 290 6.21 4.64 -1.59
N THR A 291 5.85 5.30 -2.69
CA THR A 291 5.56 6.73 -2.75
C THR A 291 4.08 6.96 -3.09
N LYS A 292 3.31 7.50 -2.14
CA LYS A 292 1.89 7.85 -2.34
C LYS A 292 1.69 9.35 -2.10
N ARG A 293 1.06 10.05 -3.05
CA ARG A 293 0.80 11.49 -2.96
C ARG A 293 -0.62 11.83 -3.41
N GLY A 294 -1.29 12.68 -2.65
CA GLY A 294 -2.56 13.29 -3.01
C GLY A 294 -2.44 14.80 -3.18
N ASP A 295 -2.96 15.34 -4.25
CA ASP A 295 -3.03 16.77 -4.53
C ASP A 295 -4.50 17.21 -4.53
N LEU A 296 -4.90 17.87 -3.43
CA LEU A 296 -6.23 18.44 -3.24
C LEU A 296 -6.27 19.82 -3.90
N ARG A 297 -6.48 19.83 -5.22
CA ARG A 297 -6.43 21.05 -6.05
C ARG A 297 -7.66 21.93 -5.87
N GLY A 298 -8.79 21.29 -5.62
CA GLY A 298 -10.09 21.94 -5.57
C GLY A 298 -10.47 22.47 -4.19
N GLU A 299 -11.36 23.46 -4.18
CA GLU A 299 -11.99 23.96 -2.96
C GLU A 299 -12.89 22.87 -2.35
N VAL A 300 -12.92 22.80 -1.00
CA VAL A 300 -13.75 21.86 -0.25
C VAL A 300 -13.47 20.38 -0.62
N SER A 301 -12.33 20.10 -1.26
CA SER A 301 -11.93 18.76 -1.65
C SER A 301 -11.53 17.92 -0.42
N LYS A 302 -11.69 16.60 -0.51
CA LYS A 302 -11.37 15.69 0.60
C LYS A 302 -10.61 14.46 0.14
N LEU A 303 -9.52 14.12 0.85
CA LEU A 303 -8.79 12.87 0.67
C LEU A 303 -8.58 12.17 2.02
N SER A 304 -8.97 10.90 2.11
CA SER A 304 -8.72 10.06 3.27
C SER A 304 -7.81 8.88 2.88
N TRP A 305 -6.67 8.78 3.56
CA TRP A 305 -5.81 7.60 3.52
C TRP A 305 -6.12 6.70 4.71
N THR A 306 -6.43 5.43 4.45
CA THR A 306 -6.56 4.41 5.51
C THR A 306 -5.64 3.26 5.17
N GLN A 307 -4.73 2.89 6.08
CA GLN A 307 -3.79 1.80 5.80
C GLN A 307 -3.62 0.85 6.97
N VAL A 308 -3.57 -0.43 6.64
CA VAL A 308 -3.18 -1.52 7.51
C VAL A 308 -1.95 -2.18 6.89
N GLU A 309 -0.82 -2.02 7.54
CA GLU A 309 0.48 -2.53 7.12
C GLU A 309 0.86 -3.71 7.97
N THR A 310 0.89 -4.87 7.37
CA THR A 310 1.39 -6.10 8.00
C THR A 310 2.36 -6.80 7.04
N GLY A 311 3.26 -7.59 7.57
CA GLY A 311 4.26 -8.24 6.75
C GLY A 311 5.35 -7.28 6.30
N SER A 312 6.01 -7.59 5.18
CA SER A 312 7.26 -6.99 4.67
C SER A 312 8.44 -7.16 5.63
N ALA A 313 9.61 -7.44 5.10
CA ALA A 313 10.84 -7.34 5.89
C ALA A 313 11.12 -5.88 6.26
N ILE A 314 10.93 -4.99 5.28
CA ILE A 314 11.07 -3.55 5.44
C ILE A 314 9.89 -2.83 4.81
N THR A 315 9.29 -1.89 5.57
CA THR A 315 8.29 -0.95 5.05
C THR A 315 8.80 0.47 5.20
N TRP A 316 8.96 1.17 4.07
CA TRP A 316 9.36 2.58 4.05
C TRP A 316 8.39 3.39 3.18
N LYS A 317 7.43 4.05 3.83
CA LYS A 317 6.28 4.63 3.13
C LYS A 317 5.65 5.81 3.88
N TYR A 318 5.46 6.94 3.18
CA TYR A 318 4.78 8.12 3.70
C TYR A 318 3.74 8.65 2.72
N PRO A 319 2.49 8.18 2.76
CA PRO A 319 1.40 8.84 2.04
C PRO A 319 1.33 10.31 2.40
N SER A 320 1.08 11.17 1.43
CA SER A 320 1.04 12.61 1.70
C SER A 320 -0.13 13.29 1.02
N CYS A 321 -0.53 14.46 1.57
CA CYS A 321 -1.51 15.34 1.00
C CYS A 321 -0.96 16.76 0.85
N ILE A 322 -1.21 17.36 -0.29
CA ILE A 322 -1.03 18.79 -0.51
C ILE A 322 -2.42 19.43 -0.56
N LEU A 323 -2.77 20.21 0.47
CA LEU A 323 -4.06 20.88 0.62
C LEU A 323 -3.96 22.26 -0.05
N ARG A 324 -4.16 22.32 -1.39
CA ARG A 324 -4.07 23.56 -2.18
C ARG A 324 -5.35 24.34 -2.17
N GLY A 325 -6.49 23.66 -2.33
CA GLY A 325 -7.79 24.29 -2.37
C GLY A 325 -8.22 24.79 -0.98
N ASP A 326 -8.89 25.93 -0.95
CA ASP A 326 -9.45 26.46 0.28
C ASP A 326 -10.49 25.49 0.86
N ASN A 327 -10.56 25.41 2.20
CA ASN A 327 -11.46 24.53 2.93
C ASN A 327 -11.25 23.02 2.66
N SER A 328 -10.14 22.63 2.03
CA SER A 328 -9.84 21.22 1.77
C SER A 328 -9.49 20.46 3.06
N THR A 329 -9.75 19.16 3.05
CA THR A 329 -9.59 18.28 4.23
C THR A 329 -8.81 17.02 3.87
N ALA A 330 -7.78 16.70 4.65
CA ALA A 330 -7.02 15.46 4.51
C ALA A 330 -7.07 14.64 5.80
N GLU A 331 -7.22 13.32 5.67
CA GLU A 331 -7.24 12.40 6.80
C GLU A 331 -6.21 11.27 6.56
N PHE A 332 -5.54 10.86 7.62
CA PHE A 332 -4.62 9.73 7.61
C PHE A 332 -4.90 8.84 8.81
N TYR A 333 -5.30 7.61 8.55
CA TYR A 333 -5.55 6.57 9.55
C TYR A 333 -4.64 5.38 9.24
N SER A 334 -3.80 4.99 10.20
CA SER A 334 -2.80 3.94 9.98
C SER A 334 -2.69 2.98 11.14
N VAL A 335 -2.59 1.69 10.84
CA VAL A 335 -2.06 0.66 11.75
C VAL A 335 -0.85 0.02 11.07
N ALA A 336 0.30 0.06 11.73
CA ALA A 336 1.50 -0.64 11.30
C ALA A 336 1.89 -1.70 12.34
N VAL A 337 1.94 -2.96 11.93
CA VAL A 337 2.31 -4.09 12.79
C VAL A 337 3.63 -4.66 12.33
N THR A 338 4.58 -4.73 13.24
CA THR A 338 5.89 -5.35 13.01
C THR A 338 6.16 -6.44 14.03
N ASN A 339 6.75 -7.52 13.58
CA ASN A 339 7.12 -8.67 14.42
C ASN A 339 8.49 -9.23 13.97
N ASN A 340 9.08 -10.11 14.78
CA ASN A 340 10.39 -10.70 14.51
C ASN A 340 11.45 -9.63 14.17
N TYR A 341 12.04 -9.67 12.99
CA TYR A 341 13.08 -8.73 12.52
C TYR A 341 12.57 -7.68 11.54
N GLN A 342 11.25 -7.49 11.47
CA GLN A 342 10.66 -6.50 10.57
C GLN A 342 11.01 -5.08 11.02
N GLU A 343 11.24 -4.20 10.06
CA GLU A 343 11.44 -2.78 10.29
C GLU A 343 10.43 -1.96 9.48
N ALA A 344 9.80 -0.99 10.13
CA ALA A 344 8.89 -0.06 9.49
C ALA A 344 9.26 1.40 9.82
N ASP A 345 9.42 2.24 8.81
CA ASP A 345 9.42 3.70 8.93
C ASP A 345 8.27 4.23 8.09
N THR A 346 7.13 4.41 8.76
CA THR A 346 5.87 4.82 8.13
C THR A 346 5.42 6.17 8.66
N GLY A 347 4.34 6.69 8.11
CA GLY A 347 3.78 7.96 8.57
C GLY A 347 3.17 8.75 7.43
N THR A 348 3.16 10.07 7.55
CA THR A 348 2.49 10.92 6.56
C THR A 348 3.08 12.32 6.47
N LYS A 349 2.73 13.02 5.39
CA LYS A 349 3.04 14.45 5.20
C LYS A 349 1.75 15.20 4.85
N MET A 350 1.42 16.22 5.61
CA MET A 350 0.28 17.11 5.37
C MET A 350 0.79 18.53 5.12
N ILE A 351 0.61 19.01 3.90
CA ILE A 351 1.12 20.33 3.48
C ILE A 351 -0.06 21.24 3.20
N HIS A 352 -0.32 22.17 4.10
CA HIS A 352 -1.38 23.16 4.02
C HIS A 352 -0.91 24.37 3.22
N MET A 353 -1.63 24.69 2.14
CA MET A 353 -1.37 25.84 1.26
C MET A 353 -2.60 26.75 1.11
N GLY A 354 -3.80 26.16 1.03
CA GLY A 354 -5.07 26.88 0.99
C GLY A 354 -5.53 27.33 2.38
N LYS A 355 -6.53 28.21 2.40
CA LYS A 355 -7.13 28.76 3.62
C LYS A 355 -8.12 27.79 4.25
N ASN A 356 -8.25 27.85 5.58
CA ASN A 356 -9.18 27.05 6.38
C ASN A 356 -9.04 25.54 6.15
N THR A 357 -7.85 25.10 5.75
CA THR A 357 -7.57 23.68 5.49
C THR A 357 -7.47 22.89 6.78
N LYS A 358 -7.87 21.60 6.73
CA LYS A 358 -7.85 20.73 7.91
C LYS A 358 -7.15 19.42 7.61
N SER A 359 -6.35 18.93 8.56
CA SER A 359 -5.81 17.57 8.51
C SER A 359 -5.94 16.85 9.84
N THR A 360 -6.19 15.53 9.77
CA THR A 360 -6.26 14.65 10.93
C THR A 360 -5.33 13.46 10.69
N ILE A 361 -4.50 13.14 11.67
CA ILE A 361 -3.56 12.03 11.62
C ILE A 361 -3.78 11.16 12.84
N ILE A 362 -4.17 9.89 12.62
CA ILE A 362 -4.27 8.87 13.66
C ILE A 362 -3.39 7.69 13.24
N SER A 363 -2.29 7.49 13.95
CA SER A 363 -1.33 6.43 13.64
C SER A 363 -1.15 5.52 14.84
N LYS A 364 -1.34 4.22 14.64
CA LYS A 364 -1.16 3.18 15.65
C LYS A 364 -0.01 2.27 15.23
N GLY A 365 1.07 2.23 16.01
CA GLY A 365 2.18 1.30 15.83
C GLY A 365 2.08 0.12 16.80
N ILE A 366 2.37 -1.09 16.33
CA ILE A 366 2.45 -2.28 17.17
C ILE A 366 3.76 -2.98 16.84
N SER A 367 4.59 -3.21 17.87
CA SER A 367 5.90 -3.86 17.72
C SER A 367 5.99 -5.08 18.62
N ALA A 368 6.52 -6.17 18.07
CA ALA A 368 6.74 -7.42 18.77
C ALA A 368 8.09 -8.07 18.36
N GLY A 369 8.54 -9.07 19.11
CA GLY A 369 9.81 -9.75 18.84
C GLY A 369 11.01 -8.80 18.92
N HIS A 370 11.80 -8.74 17.86
CA HIS A 370 12.98 -7.85 17.71
C HIS A 370 12.71 -6.69 16.74
N SER A 371 11.45 -6.45 16.39
CA SER A 371 11.06 -5.51 15.36
C SER A 371 11.21 -4.05 15.76
N GLN A 372 11.33 -3.17 14.76
CA GLN A 372 11.41 -1.72 14.96
C GLN A 372 10.31 -1.04 14.16
N ASN A 373 9.48 -0.24 14.84
CA ASN A 373 8.38 0.48 14.21
C ASN A 373 8.55 1.99 14.44
N SER A 374 8.64 2.74 13.36
CA SER A 374 8.84 4.18 13.40
C SER A 374 7.68 4.90 12.74
N TYR A 375 7.15 5.92 13.41
CA TYR A 375 6.26 6.91 12.81
C TYR A 375 7.05 8.17 12.47
N ARG A 376 6.92 8.67 11.24
CA ARG A 376 7.51 9.93 10.81
C ARG A 376 6.43 10.84 10.21
N GLY A 377 6.19 11.99 10.84
CA GLY A 377 5.16 12.94 10.44
C GLY A 377 5.74 14.29 10.05
N LEU A 378 5.32 14.83 8.89
CA LEU A 378 5.54 16.24 8.55
C LEU A 378 4.20 16.93 8.41
N VAL A 379 3.98 17.98 9.20
CA VAL A 379 2.85 18.88 9.01
C VAL A 379 3.40 20.30 8.76
N ARG A 380 3.07 20.86 7.57
CA ARG A 380 3.54 22.18 7.17
C ARG A 380 2.37 23.10 6.87
N ALA A 381 2.43 24.35 7.37
CA ALA A 381 1.61 25.45 6.90
C ALA A 381 2.49 26.44 6.13
N THR A 382 2.15 26.71 4.87
CA THR A 382 2.78 27.80 4.11
C THR A 382 2.28 29.15 4.60
N SER A 383 2.92 30.22 4.19
CA SER A 383 2.51 31.59 4.55
C SER A 383 1.09 31.97 4.07
N THR A 384 0.53 31.21 3.11
CA THR A 384 -0.82 31.44 2.56
C THR A 384 -1.91 30.63 3.25
N ALA A 385 -1.53 29.68 4.15
CA ALA A 385 -2.45 28.74 4.78
C ALA A 385 -3.18 29.34 6.01
N ASP A 386 -3.96 30.40 5.78
CA ASP A 386 -4.70 31.07 6.85
C ASP A 386 -5.67 30.08 7.53
N ASN A 387 -5.70 30.11 8.87
CA ASN A 387 -6.56 29.26 9.70
C ASN A 387 -6.40 27.75 9.48
N ALA A 388 -5.24 27.30 9.00
CA ALA A 388 -4.97 25.85 8.88
C ALA A 388 -5.05 25.17 10.24
N ARG A 389 -5.59 23.95 10.29
CA ARG A 389 -5.73 23.14 11.51
C ARG A 389 -5.18 21.74 11.26
N ASN A 390 -4.37 21.26 12.20
CA ASN A 390 -3.94 19.87 12.24
C ASN A 390 -4.15 19.30 13.63
N TYR A 391 -4.61 18.05 13.67
CA TYR A 391 -4.55 17.19 14.85
C TYR A 391 -3.83 15.90 14.49
N SER A 392 -2.80 15.55 15.27
CA SER A 392 -2.01 14.33 15.10
C SER A 392 -1.93 13.54 16.40
N SER A 393 -2.34 12.27 16.37
CA SER A 393 -2.16 11.32 17.46
C SER A 393 -1.39 10.09 16.96
N CYS A 394 -0.26 9.81 17.64
CA CYS A 394 0.66 8.73 17.27
C CYS A 394 0.92 7.85 18.48
N ASP A 395 0.24 6.70 18.52
CA ASP A 395 0.35 5.79 19.64
C ASP A 395 1.12 4.52 19.25
N SER A 396 1.92 4.01 20.17
CA SER A 396 2.69 2.78 19.99
C SER A 396 2.43 1.80 21.12
N LEU A 397 2.24 0.53 20.75
CA LEU A 397 2.07 -0.59 21.67
C LEU A 397 3.23 -1.57 21.51
N LEU A 398 3.95 -1.85 22.59
CA LEU A 398 5.06 -2.79 22.64
C LEU A 398 4.61 -4.12 23.23
N LEU A 399 4.90 -5.21 22.52
CA LEU A 399 4.66 -6.60 22.91
C LEU A 399 6.01 -7.29 23.13
N GLY A 400 6.53 -7.20 24.34
CA GLY A 400 7.86 -7.75 24.68
C GLY A 400 8.87 -6.68 25.08
N SER A 401 10.14 -7.08 25.21
CA SER A 401 11.25 -6.24 25.72
C SER A 401 12.25 -5.84 24.63
N ASP A 402 12.31 -6.59 23.51
CA ASP A 402 13.37 -6.45 22.50
C ASP A 402 12.91 -5.71 21.24
N CYS A 403 11.62 -5.35 21.18
CA CYS A 403 11.07 -4.53 20.12
C CYS A 403 11.14 -3.03 20.44
N GLY A 404 11.11 -2.19 19.41
CA GLY A 404 11.20 -0.74 19.54
C GLY A 404 10.06 0.02 18.85
N ALA A 405 9.76 1.20 19.40
CA ALA A 405 8.87 2.18 18.78
C ALA A 405 9.51 3.56 18.81
N HIS A 406 9.45 4.25 17.67
CA HIS A 406 10.10 5.55 17.50
C HIS A 406 9.14 6.54 16.84
N THR A 407 9.20 7.80 17.26
CA THR A 407 8.34 8.86 16.73
C THR A 407 9.17 10.07 16.32
N PHE A 408 9.05 10.49 15.07
CA PHE A 408 9.78 11.61 14.46
C PHE A 408 8.79 12.67 13.96
N PRO A 409 8.19 13.47 14.85
CA PRO A 409 7.29 14.55 14.42
C PRO A 409 8.08 15.74 13.91
N TYR A 410 7.61 16.35 12.83
CA TYR A 410 8.14 17.60 12.32
C TYR A 410 7.01 18.57 11.96
N MET A 411 6.96 19.71 12.63
CA MET A 411 6.00 20.78 12.37
C MET A 411 6.73 22.02 11.83
N ASP A 412 6.31 22.47 10.65
CA ASP A 412 6.92 23.60 9.94
C ASP A 412 5.84 24.64 9.62
N VAL A 413 5.68 25.62 10.51
CA VAL A 413 4.56 26.56 10.49
C VAL A 413 5.03 27.95 10.11
N HIS A 414 4.56 28.44 8.96
CA HIS A 414 4.88 29.76 8.40
C HIS A 414 3.66 30.70 8.36
N ASN A 415 2.62 30.44 9.16
CA ASN A 415 1.44 31.28 9.26
C ASN A 415 0.94 31.36 10.70
N ASP A 416 0.79 32.57 11.22
CA ASP A 416 0.46 32.84 12.63
C ASP A 416 -0.97 32.43 13.03
N THR A 417 -1.86 32.22 12.06
CA THR A 417 -3.25 31.77 12.32
C THR A 417 -3.40 30.25 12.32
N ALA A 418 -2.35 29.52 11.94
CA ALA A 418 -2.38 28.05 11.92
C ALA A 418 -2.30 27.49 13.36
N VAL A 419 -3.04 26.42 13.62
CA VAL A 419 -2.97 25.68 14.89
C VAL A 419 -2.74 24.20 14.61
N PHE A 420 -1.59 23.71 15.03
CA PHE A 420 -1.17 22.33 14.87
C PHE A 420 -0.93 21.71 16.23
N GLU A 421 -1.51 20.52 16.43
CA GLU A 421 -1.46 19.75 17.65
C GLU A 421 -0.87 18.37 17.37
N HIS A 422 0.04 17.93 18.22
CA HIS A 422 0.62 16.60 18.14
C HIS A 422 0.73 15.98 19.52
N GLU A 423 0.21 14.77 19.66
CA GLU A 423 0.42 13.93 20.83
C GLU A 423 0.98 12.57 20.41
N ALA A 424 1.82 12.00 21.27
CA ALA A 424 2.39 10.68 21.07
C ALA A 424 2.43 9.93 22.39
N THR A 425 2.03 8.66 22.34
CA THR A 425 2.10 7.76 23.49
C THR A 425 2.82 6.47 23.12
N THR A 426 3.55 5.91 24.07
CA THR A 426 4.13 4.57 23.94
C THR A 426 3.80 3.79 25.21
N SER A 427 3.21 2.64 25.05
CA SER A 427 2.81 1.76 26.14
C SER A 427 3.29 0.33 25.88
N LYS A 428 3.57 -0.40 26.96
CA LYS A 428 3.68 -1.87 26.93
C LYS A 428 2.32 -2.48 27.17
N ILE A 429 2.12 -3.70 26.66
CA ILE A 429 0.95 -4.50 27.02
C ILE A 429 0.95 -4.69 28.55
N SER A 430 -0.21 -4.49 29.16
CA SER A 430 -0.34 -4.57 30.62
C SER A 430 -0.39 -6.03 31.07
N GLU A 431 0.56 -6.44 31.93
CA GLU A 431 0.55 -7.76 32.58
C GLU A 431 -0.71 -7.97 33.41
N ASP A 432 -1.25 -6.92 34.06
CA ASP A 432 -2.49 -6.98 34.81
C ASP A 432 -3.71 -7.27 33.89
N GLN A 433 -3.72 -6.71 32.69
CA GLN A 433 -4.79 -7.00 31.71
C GLN A 433 -4.71 -8.44 31.21
N LEU A 434 -3.51 -8.94 30.93
CA LEU A 434 -3.30 -10.33 30.56
C LEU A 434 -3.69 -11.28 31.71
N PHE A 435 -3.25 -10.99 32.92
CA PHE A 435 -3.62 -11.75 34.10
C PHE A 435 -5.14 -11.77 34.31
N TYR A 436 -5.81 -10.63 34.17
CA TYR A 436 -7.26 -10.53 34.27
C TYR A 436 -7.99 -11.41 33.22
N CYS A 437 -7.52 -11.42 31.98
CA CYS A 437 -8.03 -12.29 30.93
C CYS A 437 -7.81 -13.78 31.26
N ASN A 438 -6.59 -14.12 31.69
CA ASN A 438 -6.23 -15.50 32.04
C ASN A 438 -7.05 -16.06 33.21
N GLN A 439 -7.35 -15.21 34.22
CA GLN A 439 -8.25 -15.60 35.34
C GLN A 439 -9.67 -15.92 34.90
N ARG A 440 -10.09 -15.46 33.72
CA ARG A 440 -11.37 -15.77 33.07
C ARG A 440 -11.30 -16.91 32.07
N GLY A 441 -10.18 -17.62 32.02
CA GLY A 441 -9.99 -18.75 31.12
C GLY A 441 -9.70 -18.35 29.67
N ILE A 442 -9.37 -17.07 29.39
CA ILE A 442 -8.96 -16.63 28.07
C ILE A 442 -7.44 -16.89 27.96
N PRO A 443 -6.97 -17.72 27.03
CA PRO A 443 -5.53 -17.95 26.80
C PRO A 443 -4.79 -16.65 26.48
N THR A 444 -3.51 -16.56 26.86
CA THR A 444 -2.70 -15.34 26.69
C THR A 444 -2.69 -14.84 25.24
N GLU A 445 -2.56 -15.72 24.26
CA GLU A 445 -2.58 -15.36 22.84
C GLU A 445 -3.90 -14.73 22.41
N GLN A 446 -5.04 -15.31 22.86
CA GLN A 446 -6.35 -14.73 22.62
C GLN A 446 -6.49 -13.37 23.31
N ALA A 447 -5.98 -13.21 24.53
CA ALA A 447 -6.00 -11.95 25.26
C ALA A 447 -5.21 -10.87 24.53
N VAL A 448 -4.03 -11.20 24.00
CA VAL A 448 -3.22 -10.28 23.17
C VAL A 448 -3.99 -9.89 21.91
N GLY A 449 -4.55 -10.84 21.18
CA GLY A 449 -5.37 -10.57 20.00
C GLY A 449 -6.54 -9.63 20.28
N LEU A 450 -7.24 -9.81 21.42
CA LEU A 450 -8.33 -8.92 21.84
C LEU A 450 -7.85 -7.50 22.13
N ILE A 451 -6.72 -7.34 22.84
CA ILE A 451 -6.12 -6.04 23.20
C ILE A 451 -5.69 -5.31 21.92
N VAL A 452 -4.97 -6.00 21.03
CA VAL A 452 -4.49 -5.45 19.76
C VAL A 452 -5.63 -5.02 18.84
N ASN A 453 -6.65 -5.88 18.68
CA ASN A 453 -7.83 -5.52 17.89
C ASN A 453 -8.59 -4.32 18.50
N GLY A 454 -8.67 -4.26 19.82
CA GLY A 454 -9.22 -3.10 20.55
C GLY A 454 -8.43 -1.82 20.27
N TYR A 455 -7.10 -1.91 20.29
CA TYR A 455 -6.18 -0.80 20.03
C TYR A 455 -6.26 -0.29 18.58
N ALA A 456 -6.37 -1.18 17.60
CA ALA A 456 -6.47 -0.86 16.19
C ALA A 456 -7.89 -0.45 15.72
N LYS A 457 -8.90 -0.62 16.58
CA LYS A 457 -10.34 -0.50 16.24
C LYS A 457 -10.72 0.81 15.56
N GLU A 458 -10.13 1.92 15.97
CA GLU A 458 -10.42 3.25 15.42
C GLU A 458 -10.07 3.33 13.93
N VAL A 459 -8.92 2.77 13.54
CA VAL A 459 -8.45 2.73 12.15
C VAL A 459 -9.25 1.70 11.34
N ILE A 460 -9.44 0.50 11.88
CA ILE A 460 -10.16 -0.59 11.18
C ILE A 460 -11.58 -0.18 10.82
N LYS A 461 -12.27 0.61 11.66
CA LYS A 461 -13.62 1.13 11.39
C LYS A 461 -13.70 2.07 10.18
N LYS A 462 -12.57 2.57 9.68
CA LYS A 462 -12.51 3.42 8.48
C LYS A 462 -12.47 2.62 7.19
N LEU A 463 -12.13 1.33 7.26
CA LEU A 463 -12.14 0.40 6.13
C LEU A 463 -13.58 0.03 5.75
N PRO A 464 -13.84 -0.28 4.46
CA PRO A 464 -15.04 -1.02 4.07
C PRO A 464 -15.18 -2.32 4.86
N MET A 465 -16.42 -2.75 5.13
CA MET A 465 -16.70 -3.85 6.07
C MET A 465 -15.99 -5.15 5.71
N GLU A 466 -15.95 -5.50 4.43
CA GLU A 466 -15.30 -6.73 3.94
C GLU A 466 -13.80 -6.76 4.27
N PHE A 467 -13.12 -5.64 4.09
CA PHE A 467 -11.70 -5.48 4.36
C PHE A 467 -11.37 -5.24 5.85
N ALA A 468 -12.33 -4.72 6.61
CA ALA A 468 -12.19 -4.62 8.06
C ALA A 468 -12.07 -6.00 8.72
N VAL A 469 -12.81 -7.00 8.23
CA VAL A 469 -12.74 -8.39 8.70
C VAL A 469 -11.40 -9.01 8.35
N GLU A 470 -10.91 -8.82 7.11
CA GLU A 470 -9.59 -9.28 6.68
C GLU A 470 -8.47 -8.64 7.53
N ALA A 471 -8.52 -7.32 7.70
CA ALA A 471 -7.55 -6.60 8.52
C ALA A 471 -7.52 -7.10 9.97
N GLN A 472 -8.67 -7.37 10.59
CA GLN A 472 -8.74 -7.95 11.93
C GLN A 472 -8.09 -9.33 12.01
N LYS A 473 -8.35 -10.20 11.02
CA LYS A 473 -7.72 -11.52 10.94
C LYS A 473 -6.20 -11.40 10.80
N LEU A 474 -5.73 -10.52 9.92
CA LEU A 474 -4.29 -10.29 9.69
C LEU A 474 -3.58 -9.77 10.94
N LEU A 475 -4.18 -8.85 11.69
CA LEU A 475 -3.63 -8.34 12.94
C LEU A 475 -3.47 -9.44 13.98
N SER A 476 -4.42 -10.37 14.07
CA SER A 476 -4.35 -11.49 14.99
C SER A 476 -3.23 -12.47 14.61
N VAL A 477 -3.17 -12.85 13.33
CA VAL A 477 -2.18 -13.81 12.81
C VAL A 477 -0.75 -13.25 12.86
N SER A 478 -0.56 -11.97 12.55
CA SER A 478 0.78 -11.33 12.55
C SER A 478 1.47 -11.31 13.92
N LEU A 479 0.72 -11.53 14.99
CA LEU A 479 1.19 -11.46 16.37
C LEU A 479 1.13 -12.82 17.10
N GLU A 480 0.74 -13.90 16.41
CA GLU A 480 0.78 -15.24 16.96
C GLU A 480 2.23 -15.62 17.32
N GLY A 481 2.42 -16.24 18.48
CA GLY A 481 3.75 -16.63 18.98
C GLY A 481 4.62 -15.51 19.57
N THR A 482 4.12 -14.27 19.69
CA THR A 482 4.91 -13.13 20.20
C THR A 482 4.94 -12.99 21.71
N VAL A 483 4.12 -13.76 22.42
CA VAL A 483 4.01 -13.74 23.88
C VAL A 483 4.38 -15.14 24.42
N GLY A 484 5.67 -15.35 24.63
CA GLY A 484 6.24 -16.50 25.30
C GLY A 484 6.91 -16.12 26.61
#